data_84405b513d30170d2243b1741cad9f21
#
_entry.id   84405b513d30170d2243b1741cad9f21
#
_cell.length_a   1.000
_cell.length_b   1.000
_cell.length_c   1.000
_cell.angle_alpha   90.00
_cell.angle_beta   90.00
_cell.angle_gamma   90.00
#
_symmetry.space_group_name_H-M   'P 1'
#
loop_
_entity.id
_entity.type
_entity.pdbx_description
1 polymer ?
#
loop_
_entity_poly.entity_id
_entity_poly.type
_entity_poly.pdbx_seq_one_letter_code
_entity_poly.pdbx_strand_id
1 'polypeptide(L)'
;MFKNRINTLRSKLKESNIDVALITDDDNVYYYTGYYDYLHMEFGRPTILIVPKDDKTILITPAVDSGLAEDDALVDHIEEWNDGVDNEWREIIPNLLRKANCIAIELNYMPAIVRNYINSLVDQNKIVDVTPITSDMRMIKSEEELKLARHTGEVGLAMMTAGRGAIKSGVPEYEVALAISSAGTRKSSEILKKNYKGTRMSPLTHFLQIMSSGKDTLTAHHRASTKIIKHGDPVFLCFCGMNNFHRFKLGFDRTFWVGEILEKSQE
;
A
#
# COMPACT_ATOMS: atom_id res chain seq x y z
N MET A 1 -2.95 16.93 6.82
CA MET A 1 -3.53 15.90 5.93
C MET A 1 -4.36 14.87 6.70
N PHE A 2 -3.79 14.00 7.54
CA PHE A 2 -4.47 12.85 8.17
C PHE A 2 -5.65 13.24 9.07
N LYS A 3 -5.51 14.24 9.98
CA LYS A 3 -6.60 14.71 10.82
C LYS A 3 -7.84 15.14 10.02
N ASN A 4 -7.64 15.79 8.88
CA ASN A 4 -8.76 16.20 8.01
C ASN A 4 -9.49 14.99 7.43
N ARG A 5 -8.74 13.93 7.06
CA ARG A 5 -9.32 12.69 6.53
C ARG A 5 -10.18 11.97 7.57
N ILE A 6 -9.70 11.87 8.82
CA ILE A 6 -10.48 11.33 9.94
C ILE A 6 -11.75 12.15 10.16
N ASN A 7 -11.66 13.48 10.16
CA ASN A 7 -12.83 14.33 10.33
C ASN A 7 -13.84 14.18 9.19
N THR A 8 -13.37 14.06 7.95
CA THR A 8 -14.22 13.80 6.79
C THR A 8 -14.89 12.43 6.88
N LEU A 9 -14.16 11.40 7.29
CA LEU A 9 -14.74 10.08 7.53
C LEU A 9 -15.85 10.16 8.58
N ARG A 10 -15.59 10.79 9.74
CA ARG A 10 -16.58 10.99 10.80
C ARG A 10 -17.86 11.68 10.30
N SER A 11 -17.73 12.71 9.46
CA SER A 11 -18.90 13.38 8.87
C SER A 11 -19.71 12.41 8.01
N LYS A 12 -19.03 11.62 7.16
CA LYS A 12 -19.70 10.62 6.30
C LYS A 12 -20.35 9.48 7.10
N LEU A 13 -19.73 9.05 8.21
CA LEU A 13 -20.31 8.08 9.12
C LEU A 13 -21.62 8.61 9.74
N LYS A 14 -21.63 9.89 10.17
CA LYS A 14 -22.85 10.55 10.70
C LYS A 14 -23.95 10.64 9.65
N GLU A 15 -23.63 11.10 8.45
CA GLU A 15 -24.55 11.18 7.32
C GLU A 15 -25.20 9.83 6.99
N SER A 16 -24.45 8.74 7.17
CA SER A 16 -24.89 7.36 6.89
C SER A 16 -25.46 6.64 8.11
N ASN A 17 -25.62 7.31 9.27
CA ASN A 17 -26.06 6.71 10.54
C ASN A 17 -25.19 5.53 11.00
N ILE A 18 -23.90 5.58 10.74
CA ILE A 18 -22.90 4.59 11.16
C ILE A 18 -22.24 5.06 12.47
N ASP A 19 -22.15 4.17 13.46
CA ASP A 19 -21.63 4.54 14.78
C ASP A 19 -20.10 4.45 14.84
N VAL A 20 -19.52 3.46 14.14
CA VAL A 20 -18.07 3.20 14.16
C VAL A 20 -17.62 2.51 12.87
N ALA A 21 -16.44 2.87 12.39
CA ALA A 21 -15.75 2.16 11.30
C ALA A 21 -14.52 1.44 11.82
N LEU A 22 -14.31 0.20 11.34
CA LEU A 22 -13.12 -0.60 11.55
C LEU A 22 -12.39 -0.75 10.22
N ILE A 23 -11.14 -0.31 10.19
CA ILE A 23 -10.28 -0.28 9.00
C ILE A 23 -9.09 -1.20 9.25
N THR A 24 -8.80 -2.08 8.32
CA THR A 24 -7.72 -3.09 8.42
C THR A 24 -6.85 -3.16 7.18
N ASP A 25 -7.32 -2.63 6.05
CA ASP A 25 -6.50 -2.54 4.84
C ASP A 25 -5.33 -1.56 5.07
N ASP A 26 -4.10 -1.98 4.79
CA ASP A 26 -2.88 -1.21 5.05
C ASP A 26 -2.88 0.16 4.40
N ASP A 27 -3.29 0.20 3.14
CA ASP A 27 -3.32 1.45 2.40
C ASP A 27 -4.33 2.41 3.03
N ASN A 28 -5.42 1.89 3.59
CA ASN A 28 -6.45 2.68 4.26
C ASN A 28 -6.04 3.07 5.69
N VAL A 29 -5.41 2.17 6.46
CA VAL A 29 -4.83 2.52 7.77
C VAL A 29 -3.81 3.65 7.57
N TYR A 30 -2.88 3.50 6.62
CA TYR A 30 -1.93 4.56 6.29
C TYR A 30 -2.62 5.85 5.82
N TYR A 31 -3.64 5.74 4.97
CA TYR A 31 -4.39 6.89 4.46
C TYR A 31 -4.98 7.75 5.58
N TYR A 32 -5.49 7.13 6.63
CA TYR A 32 -6.11 7.83 7.75
C TYR A 32 -5.14 8.27 8.82
N THR A 33 -4.07 7.51 9.09
CA THR A 33 -3.20 7.70 10.26
C THR A 33 -1.77 8.13 9.92
N GLY A 34 -1.28 7.82 8.73
CA GLY A 34 0.15 7.96 8.38
C GLY A 34 1.01 6.79 8.87
N TYR A 35 0.46 5.87 9.65
CA TYR A 35 1.17 4.72 10.17
C TYR A 35 1.40 3.66 9.09
N TYR A 36 2.65 3.23 8.96
CA TYR A 36 3.04 2.17 8.05
C TYR A 36 3.40 0.92 8.85
N ASP A 37 2.46 -0.01 8.92
CA ASP A 37 2.68 -1.29 9.57
C ASP A 37 3.60 -2.17 8.70
N TYR A 38 4.67 -2.67 9.31
CA TYR A 38 5.63 -3.55 8.64
C TYR A 38 5.13 -4.99 8.55
N LEU A 39 4.58 -5.51 9.66
CA LEU A 39 4.14 -6.90 9.74
C LEU A 39 2.76 -7.12 9.14
N HIS A 40 1.91 -6.10 9.23
CA HIS A 40 0.57 -6.15 8.73
C HIS A 40 -0.15 -7.44 9.13
N MET A 41 -1.01 -7.99 8.30
CA MET A 41 -1.69 -9.26 8.54
C MET A 41 -0.82 -10.51 8.33
N GLU A 42 0.42 -10.34 7.91
CA GLU A 42 1.34 -11.45 7.87
C GLU A 42 1.48 -12.05 9.27
N PHE A 43 1.57 -13.35 9.34
CA PHE A 43 1.58 -14.09 10.62
C PHE A 43 0.30 -14.00 11.48
N GLY A 44 -0.82 -13.50 10.91
CA GLY A 44 -2.08 -13.40 11.64
C GLY A 44 -2.13 -12.33 12.73
N ARG A 45 -1.30 -11.30 12.62
CA ARG A 45 -1.19 -10.18 13.57
C ARG A 45 -1.89 -8.94 13.06
N PRO A 46 -3.16 -8.72 13.39
CA PRO A 46 -3.90 -7.60 12.86
C PRO A 46 -3.51 -6.27 13.48
N THR A 47 -3.41 -5.25 12.63
CA THR A 47 -3.52 -3.84 12.99
C THR A 47 -4.91 -3.36 12.60
N ILE A 48 -5.63 -2.74 13.54
CA ILE A 48 -7.02 -2.34 13.35
C ILE A 48 -7.19 -0.88 13.76
N LEU A 49 -7.56 -0.03 12.82
CA LEU A 49 -7.94 1.34 13.11
C LEU A 49 -9.45 1.40 13.38
N ILE A 50 -9.82 1.91 14.54
CA ILE A 50 -11.21 2.13 14.96
C ILE A 50 -11.50 3.62 14.94
N VAL A 51 -12.53 4.01 14.18
CA VAL A 51 -12.97 5.39 14.03
C VAL A 51 -14.44 5.51 14.43
N PRO A 52 -14.73 5.85 15.71
CA PRO A 52 -16.08 6.21 16.13
C PRO A 52 -16.50 7.56 15.52
N LYS A 53 -17.79 7.72 15.25
CA LYS A 53 -18.33 8.97 14.69
C LYS A 53 -18.15 10.18 15.61
N ASP A 54 -18.14 9.98 16.94
CA ASP A 54 -18.15 11.05 17.96
C ASP A 54 -17.11 10.86 19.09
N ASP A 55 -16.24 9.85 19.01
CA ASP A 55 -15.28 9.55 20.07
C ASP A 55 -13.84 9.49 19.53
N LYS A 56 -12.89 9.17 20.39
CA LYS A 56 -11.46 9.04 20.05
C LYS A 56 -11.22 7.97 18.98
N THR A 57 -10.29 8.27 18.08
CA THR A 57 -9.72 7.25 17.17
C THR A 57 -8.77 6.35 17.94
N ILE A 58 -8.84 5.05 17.69
CA ILE A 58 -8.01 4.06 18.37
C ILE A 58 -7.30 3.22 17.30
N LEU A 59 -6.00 3.07 17.44
CA LEU A 59 -5.22 2.11 16.67
C LEU A 59 -4.87 0.92 17.56
N ILE A 60 -5.38 -0.24 17.23
CA ILE A 60 -5.00 -1.51 17.87
C ILE A 60 -3.85 -2.09 17.06
N THR A 61 -2.69 -2.32 17.69
CA THR A 61 -1.48 -2.81 17.01
C THR A 61 -0.74 -3.84 17.87
N PRO A 62 0.03 -4.77 17.27
CA PRO A 62 0.89 -5.67 18.06
C PRO A 62 1.87 -4.88 18.93
N ALA A 63 2.10 -5.33 20.17
CA ALA A 63 3.03 -4.68 21.09
C ALA A 63 4.46 -4.54 20.53
N VAL A 64 4.88 -5.46 19.67
CA VAL A 64 6.18 -5.38 18.99
C VAL A 64 6.32 -4.15 18.10
N ASP A 65 5.20 -3.61 17.60
CA ASP A 65 5.16 -2.46 16.71
C ASP A 65 4.62 -1.18 17.41
N SER A 66 4.27 -1.26 18.71
CA SER A 66 3.65 -0.12 19.43
C SER A 66 4.54 1.12 19.44
N GLY A 67 5.84 0.99 19.66
CA GLY A 67 6.76 2.11 19.64
C GLY A 67 6.87 2.80 18.26
N LEU A 68 6.71 2.04 17.16
CA LEU A 68 6.63 2.62 15.83
C LEU A 68 5.30 3.35 15.63
N ALA A 69 4.21 2.76 16.12
CA ALA A 69 2.89 3.38 16.05
C ALA A 69 2.82 4.68 16.86
N GLU A 70 3.40 4.73 18.06
CA GLU A 70 3.48 5.95 18.89
C GLU A 70 4.20 7.11 18.19
N ASP A 71 5.24 6.80 17.42
CA ASP A 71 6.01 7.81 16.71
C ASP A 71 5.34 8.30 15.41
N ASP A 72 4.63 7.44 14.71
CA ASP A 72 4.19 7.69 13.33
C ASP A 72 2.67 7.82 13.17
N ALA A 73 1.85 7.18 14.04
CA ALA A 73 0.40 7.20 13.90
C ALA A 73 -0.23 8.48 14.45
N LEU A 74 -1.01 9.16 13.62
CA LEU A 74 -1.80 10.32 14.04
C LEU A 74 -3.21 9.86 14.45
N VAL A 75 -3.31 9.28 15.64
CA VAL A 75 -4.54 8.82 16.28
C VAL A 75 -4.65 9.40 17.69
N ASP A 76 -5.83 9.29 18.30
CA ASP A 76 -6.03 9.81 19.67
C ASP A 76 -5.53 8.82 20.74
N HIS A 77 -5.50 7.53 20.43
CA HIS A 77 -5.08 6.48 21.35
C HIS A 77 -4.53 5.26 20.61
N ILE A 78 -3.53 4.61 21.22
CA ILE A 78 -2.96 3.33 20.74
C ILE A 78 -3.22 2.29 21.81
N GLU A 79 -3.81 1.18 21.40
CA GLU A 79 -3.98 -0.03 22.20
C GLU A 79 -3.04 -1.11 21.68
N GLU A 80 -2.12 -1.54 22.50
CA GLU A 80 -1.22 -2.64 22.14
C GLU A 80 -1.76 -4.00 22.60
N TRP A 81 -1.50 -5.02 21.84
CA TRP A 81 -1.88 -6.38 22.15
C TRP A 81 -0.71 -7.36 22.02
N ASN A 82 -0.78 -8.48 22.75
CA ASN A 82 0.28 -9.49 22.79
C ASN A 82 -0.22 -10.85 22.31
N ASP A 83 0.66 -11.59 21.61
CA ASP A 83 0.37 -12.94 21.15
C ASP A 83 0.29 -13.93 22.32
N GLY A 84 -0.82 -14.66 22.41
CA GLY A 84 -0.96 -15.84 23.27
C GLY A 84 -0.87 -15.60 24.79
N VAL A 85 -1.03 -14.35 25.22
CA VAL A 85 -1.10 -13.93 26.63
C VAL A 85 -2.32 -13.04 26.84
N ASP A 86 -2.58 -12.66 28.07
CA ASP A 86 -3.64 -11.69 28.39
C ASP A 86 -3.47 -10.40 27.55
N ASN A 87 -4.60 -9.76 27.23
CA ASN A 87 -4.67 -8.58 26.38
C ASN A 87 -4.44 -8.85 24.89
N GLU A 88 -5.06 -9.90 24.37
CA GLU A 88 -5.13 -10.14 22.93
C GLU A 88 -6.11 -9.16 22.27
N TRP A 89 -5.91 -8.80 21.00
CA TRP A 89 -6.79 -7.89 20.27
C TRP A 89 -8.28 -8.24 20.32
N ARG A 90 -8.62 -9.53 20.45
CA ARG A 90 -10.00 -10.02 20.63
C ARG A 90 -10.62 -9.59 21.93
N GLU A 91 -9.84 -9.36 22.97
CA GLU A 91 -10.33 -8.90 24.28
C GLU A 91 -10.63 -7.39 24.26
N ILE A 92 -9.94 -6.65 23.43
CA ILE A 92 -10.07 -5.18 23.29
C ILE A 92 -11.36 -4.82 22.53
N ILE A 93 -11.61 -5.46 21.39
CA ILE A 93 -12.70 -5.13 20.45
C ILE A 93 -14.09 -5.12 21.09
N PRO A 94 -14.52 -6.11 21.91
CA PRO A 94 -15.88 -6.15 22.46
C PRO A 94 -16.26 -4.89 23.23
N ASN A 95 -15.33 -4.34 24.01
CA ASN A 95 -15.56 -3.13 24.79
C ASN A 95 -15.80 -1.90 23.90
N LEU A 96 -15.12 -1.81 22.76
CA LEU A 96 -15.21 -0.71 21.81
C LEU A 96 -16.51 -0.77 21.00
N LEU A 97 -17.04 -1.97 20.72
CA LEU A 97 -18.24 -2.15 19.90
C LEU A 97 -19.54 -2.23 20.70
N ARG A 98 -19.47 -2.40 22.03
CA ARG A 98 -20.63 -2.67 22.88
C ARG A 98 -21.81 -1.73 22.74
N LYS A 99 -21.56 -0.46 22.44
CA LYS A 99 -22.58 0.59 22.31
C LYS A 99 -23.00 0.86 20.85
N ALA A 100 -22.35 0.23 19.88
CA ALA A 100 -22.62 0.48 18.48
C ALA A 100 -23.85 -0.30 17.99
N ASN A 101 -24.74 0.37 17.28
CA ASN A 101 -25.90 -0.22 16.59
C ASN A 101 -25.62 -0.45 15.11
N CYS A 102 -24.71 0.32 14.52
CA CYS A 102 -24.29 0.18 13.13
C CYS A 102 -22.75 0.26 13.05
N ILE A 103 -22.14 -0.80 12.57
CA ILE A 103 -20.70 -0.98 12.50
C ILE A 103 -20.28 -1.13 11.04
N ALA A 104 -19.41 -0.25 10.57
CA ALA A 104 -18.88 -0.35 9.22
C ALA A 104 -17.54 -1.07 9.20
N ILE A 105 -17.38 -2.03 8.31
CA ILE A 105 -16.14 -2.77 8.09
C ILE A 105 -15.78 -2.79 6.60
N GLU A 106 -14.54 -3.09 6.29
CA GLU A 106 -14.10 -3.28 4.90
C GLU A 106 -14.45 -4.70 4.43
N LEU A 107 -15.69 -4.91 3.94
CA LEU A 107 -16.20 -6.26 3.65
C LEU A 107 -15.32 -7.09 2.72
N ASN A 108 -14.65 -6.47 1.75
CA ASN A 108 -13.82 -7.15 0.75
C ASN A 108 -12.33 -7.21 1.11
N TYR A 109 -11.88 -6.40 2.07
CA TYR A 109 -10.45 -6.27 2.41
C TYR A 109 -10.12 -6.71 3.83
N MET A 110 -11.12 -6.71 4.73
CA MET A 110 -10.89 -7.13 6.10
C MET A 110 -10.47 -8.61 6.16
N PRO A 111 -9.34 -8.92 6.80
CA PRO A 111 -8.88 -10.29 6.95
C PRO A 111 -9.92 -11.20 7.58
N ALA A 112 -10.03 -12.42 7.06
CA ALA A 112 -11.08 -13.36 7.49
C ALA A 112 -11.07 -13.62 9.00
N ILE A 113 -9.89 -13.64 9.63
CA ILE A 113 -9.75 -13.84 11.07
C ILE A 113 -10.41 -12.72 11.87
N VAL A 114 -10.25 -11.47 11.45
CA VAL A 114 -10.86 -10.31 12.11
C VAL A 114 -12.36 -10.28 11.82
N ARG A 115 -12.76 -10.44 10.55
CA ARG A 115 -14.15 -10.44 10.14
C ARG A 115 -14.97 -11.53 10.83
N ASN A 116 -14.46 -12.75 10.89
CA ASN A 116 -15.14 -13.85 11.54
C ASN A 116 -15.33 -13.59 13.04
N TYR A 117 -14.34 -12.98 13.68
CA TYR A 117 -14.46 -12.61 15.06
C TYR A 117 -15.52 -11.53 15.29
N ILE A 118 -15.53 -10.46 14.48
CA ILE A 118 -16.56 -9.41 14.57
C ILE A 118 -17.97 -10.01 14.34
N ASN A 119 -18.11 -10.90 13.36
CA ASN A 119 -19.36 -11.59 13.07
C ASN A 119 -19.84 -12.48 14.23
N SER A 120 -18.95 -12.94 15.10
CA SER A 120 -19.31 -13.69 16.30
C SER A 120 -19.76 -12.81 17.47
N LEU A 121 -19.40 -11.50 17.43
CA LEU A 121 -19.72 -10.54 18.51
C LEU A 121 -21.03 -9.79 18.28
N VAL A 122 -21.39 -9.55 17.03
CA VAL A 122 -22.52 -8.69 16.67
C VAL A 122 -23.39 -9.30 15.57
N ASP A 123 -24.67 -8.95 15.58
CA ASP A 123 -25.59 -9.38 14.53
C ASP A 123 -25.18 -8.82 13.16
N GLN A 124 -25.25 -9.66 12.13
CA GLN A 124 -24.85 -9.28 10.77
C GLN A 124 -25.66 -8.10 10.19
N ASN A 125 -26.91 -7.92 10.64
CA ASN A 125 -27.76 -6.80 10.25
C ASN A 125 -27.25 -5.44 10.77
N LYS A 126 -26.29 -5.44 11.71
CA LYS A 126 -25.61 -4.25 12.21
C LYS A 126 -24.34 -3.91 11.44
N ILE A 127 -23.92 -4.77 10.52
CA ILE A 127 -22.68 -4.63 9.78
C ILE A 127 -22.96 -4.06 8.39
N VAL A 128 -22.24 -3.01 8.04
CA VAL A 128 -22.30 -2.37 6.70
C VAL A 128 -20.88 -2.24 6.11
N ASP A 129 -20.80 -1.97 4.81
CA ASP A 129 -19.54 -1.79 4.11
C ASP A 129 -19.07 -0.34 4.15
N VAL A 130 -17.87 -0.08 4.67
CA VAL A 130 -17.23 1.23 4.63
C VAL A 130 -16.42 1.47 3.36
N THR A 131 -16.17 0.43 2.57
CA THR A 131 -15.33 0.50 1.37
C THR A 131 -15.77 1.59 0.38
N PRO A 132 -17.08 1.77 0.07
CA PRO A 132 -17.50 2.85 -0.82
C PRO A 132 -17.14 4.24 -0.29
N ILE A 133 -17.33 4.49 1.00
CA ILE A 133 -17.00 5.77 1.64
C ILE A 133 -15.49 6.07 1.51
N THR A 134 -14.65 5.10 1.85
CA THR A 134 -13.20 5.25 1.76
C THR A 134 -12.73 5.41 0.31
N SER A 135 -13.30 4.66 -0.62
CA SER A 135 -12.98 4.75 -2.05
C SER A 135 -13.31 6.13 -2.61
N ASP A 136 -14.48 6.67 -2.31
CA ASP A 136 -14.89 8.01 -2.73
C ASP A 136 -13.96 9.09 -2.18
N MET A 137 -13.57 8.97 -0.89
CA MET A 137 -12.63 9.90 -0.27
C MET A 137 -11.24 9.86 -0.91
N ARG A 138 -10.79 8.69 -1.38
CA ARG A 138 -9.49 8.49 -2.04
C ARG A 138 -9.51 8.83 -3.52
N MET A 139 -10.67 8.91 -4.15
CA MET A 139 -10.80 9.17 -5.59
C MET A 139 -10.31 10.57 -5.96
N ILE A 140 -10.70 11.58 -5.18
CA ILE A 140 -10.27 12.97 -5.40
C ILE A 140 -9.07 13.27 -4.52
N LYS A 141 -7.91 13.57 -5.16
CA LYS A 141 -6.64 13.80 -4.48
C LYS A 141 -6.53 15.23 -3.96
N SER A 142 -6.03 15.38 -2.74
CA SER A 142 -5.63 16.67 -2.20
C SER A 142 -4.31 17.16 -2.83
N GLU A 143 -3.95 18.43 -2.63
CA GLU A 143 -2.68 18.98 -3.11
C GLU A 143 -1.46 18.24 -2.53
N GLU A 144 -1.54 17.79 -1.26
CA GLU A 144 -0.50 16.98 -0.65
C GLU A 144 -0.38 15.60 -1.33
N GLU A 145 -1.50 14.99 -1.69
CA GLU A 145 -1.52 13.73 -2.44
C GLU A 145 -1.01 13.90 -3.86
N LEU A 146 -1.33 15.01 -4.53
CA LEU A 146 -0.77 15.33 -5.84
C LEU A 146 0.76 15.53 -5.77
N LYS A 147 1.27 16.11 -4.69
CA LYS A 147 2.71 16.20 -4.45
C LYS A 147 3.34 14.81 -4.29
N LEU A 148 2.71 13.91 -3.52
CA LEU A 148 3.15 12.52 -3.39
C LEU A 148 3.14 11.80 -4.75
N ALA A 149 2.10 11.99 -5.56
CA ALA A 149 2.01 11.41 -6.90
C ALA A 149 3.15 11.89 -7.81
N ARG A 150 3.51 13.16 -7.77
CA ARG A 150 4.65 13.71 -8.54
C ARG A 150 5.96 13.08 -8.09
N HIS A 151 6.21 12.98 -6.78
CA HIS A 151 7.41 12.31 -6.24
C HIS A 151 7.45 10.84 -6.64
N THR A 152 6.32 10.15 -6.60
CA THR A 152 6.20 8.76 -7.06
C THR A 152 6.54 8.67 -8.55
N GLY A 153 6.10 9.63 -9.36
CA GLY A 153 6.46 9.75 -10.77
C GLY A 153 7.96 9.95 -11.01
N GLU A 154 8.64 10.78 -10.19
CA GLU A 154 10.10 10.95 -10.25
C GLU A 154 10.84 9.64 -9.94
N VAL A 155 10.39 8.89 -8.94
CA VAL A 155 10.96 7.57 -8.62
C VAL A 155 10.78 6.63 -9.81
N GLY A 156 9.57 6.53 -10.36
CA GLY A 156 9.30 5.69 -11.53
C GLY A 156 10.10 6.06 -12.76
N LEU A 157 10.32 7.36 -13.02
CA LEU A 157 11.17 7.83 -14.13
C LEU A 157 12.63 7.39 -13.92
N ALA A 158 13.15 7.50 -12.70
CA ALA A 158 14.51 7.04 -12.39
C ALA A 158 14.64 5.52 -12.60
N MET A 159 13.64 4.74 -12.17
CA MET A 159 13.56 3.30 -12.39
C MET A 159 13.56 2.95 -13.88
N MET A 160 12.69 3.58 -14.67
CA MET A 160 12.57 3.35 -16.11
C MET A 160 13.86 3.71 -16.87
N THR A 161 14.48 4.82 -16.51
CA THR A 161 15.76 5.27 -17.10
C THR A 161 16.87 4.26 -16.81
N ALA A 162 16.96 3.77 -15.57
CA ALA A 162 17.95 2.76 -15.20
C ALA A 162 17.70 1.43 -15.94
N GLY A 163 16.44 1.00 -16.03
CA GLY A 163 16.07 -0.19 -16.78
C GLY A 163 16.46 -0.10 -18.25
N ARG A 164 16.11 0.98 -18.91
CA ARG A 164 16.55 1.25 -20.29
C ARG A 164 18.07 1.16 -20.46
N GLY A 165 18.82 1.77 -19.53
CA GLY A 165 20.28 1.77 -19.58
C GLY A 165 20.93 0.38 -19.34
N ALA A 166 20.26 -0.46 -18.59
CA ALA A 166 20.71 -1.82 -18.28
C ALA A 166 20.40 -2.87 -19.38
N ILE A 167 19.40 -2.59 -20.24
CA ILE A 167 19.00 -3.49 -21.32
C ILE A 167 20.11 -3.56 -22.37
N LYS A 168 20.77 -4.73 -22.47
CA LYS A 168 21.83 -5.01 -23.45
C LYS A 168 21.83 -6.49 -23.80
N SER A 169 22.30 -6.83 -25.01
CA SER A 169 22.56 -8.22 -25.38
C SER A 169 23.60 -8.84 -24.45
N GLY A 170 23.35 -10.07 -23.99
CA GLY A 170 24.23 -10.79 -23.05
C GLY A 170 23.91 -10.55 -21.57
N VAL A 171 23.02 -9.62 -21.23
CA VAL A 171 22.60 -9.35 -19.85
C VAL A 171 21.39 -10.23 -19.51
N PRO A 172 21.35 -10.88 -18.34
CA PRO A 172 20.16 -11.60 -17.90
C PRO A 172 19.07 -10.63 -17.42
N GLU A 173 17.80 -11.00 -17.60
CA GLU A 173 16.65 -10.16 -17.25
C GLU A 173 16.69 -9.65 -15.80
N TYR A 174 17.08 -10.50 -14.83
CA TYR A 174 17.13 -10.14 -13.42
C TYR A 174 18.12 -8.99 -13.11
N GLU A 175 19.20 -8.86 -13.85
CA GLU A 175 20.15 -7.74 -13.68
C GLU A 175 19.51 -6.40 -14.07
N VAL A 176 18.65 -6.39 -15.10
CA VAL A 176 17.86 -5.19 -15.43
C VAL A 176 16.90 -4.88 -14.29
N ALA A 177 16.25 -5.88 -13.70
CA ALA A 177 15.36 -5.72 -12.57
C ALA A 177 16.08 -5.17 -11.32
N LEU A 178 17.30 -5.65 -11.04
CA LEU A 178 18.15 -5.11 -9.96
C LEU A 178 18.53 -3.64 -10.19
N ALA A 179 18.91 -3.29 -11.40
CA ALA A 179 19.23 -1.90 -11.76
C ALA A 179 18.02 -0.97 -11.52
N ILE A 180 16.83 -1.40 -11.91
CA ILE A 180 15.57 -0.68 -11.72
C ILE A 180 15.29 -0.47 -10.23
N SER A 181 15.29 -1.52 -9.42
CA SER A 181 15.00 -1.44 -7.99
C SER A 181 16.02 -0.58 -7.24
N SER A 182 17.30 -0.73 -7.58
CA SER A 182 18.39 0.08 -7.01
C SER A 182 18.21 1.57 -7.30
N ALA A 183 17.87 1.93 -8.53
CA ALA A 183 17.64 3.32 -8.91
C ALA A 183 16.40 3.90 -8.21
N GLY A 184 15.33 3.14 -8.10
CA GLY A 184 14.12 3.53 -7.37
C GLY A 184 14.39 3.81 -5.91
N THR A 185 15.09 2.90 -5.22
CA THR A 185 15.44 3.04 -3.80
C THR A 185 16.32 4.28 -3.57
N ARG A 186 17.32 4.52 -4.41
CA ARG A 186 18.19 5.71 -4.31
C ARG A 186 17.41 7.00 -4.53
N LYS A 187 16.54 7.05 -5.55
CA LYS A 187 15.72 8.23 -5.83
C LYS A 187 14.70 8.48 -4.73
N SER A 188 14.07 7.44 -4.19
CA SER A 188 13.19 7.55 -3.01
C SER A 188 13.93 8.13 -1.81
N SER A 189 15.15 7.63 -1.51
CA SER A 189 15.99 8.17 -0.43
C SER A 189 16.33 9.65 -0.59
N GLU A 190 16.67 10.07 -1.81
CA GLU A 190 16.94 11.48 -2.14
C GLU A 190 15.71 12.35 -1.84
N ILE A 191 14.55 11.93 -2.31
CA ILE A 191 13.29 12.66 -2.13
C ILE A 191 12.90 12.72 -0.65
N LEU A 192 13.01 11.60 0.09
CA LEU A 192 12.74 11.55 1.53
C LEU A 192 13.60 12.55 2.29
N LYS A 193 14.90 12.53 2.08
CA LYS A 193 15.83 13.46 2.74
C LYS A 193 15.53 14.94 2.45
N LYS A 194 15.12 15.24 1.22
CA LYS A 194 14.91 16.62 0.77
C LYS A 194 13.55 17.18 1.19
N ASN A 195 12.50 16.36 1.19
CA ASN A 195 11.12 16.85 1.26
C ASN A 195 10.36 16.40 2.51
N TYR A 196 10.86 15.41 3.25
CA TYR A 196 10.15 14.81 4.39
C TYR A 196 11.06 14.77 5.62
N LYS A 197 10.54 15.24 6.76
CA LYS A 197 11.28 15.27 8.02
C LYS A 197 10.96 14.06 8.87
N GLY A 198 12.00 13.48 9.49
CA GLY A 198 11.85 12.47 10.55
C GLY A 198 11.10 11.22 10.15
N THR A 199 10.97 10.96 8.85
CA THR A 199 10.26 9.78 8.39
C THR A 199 11.09 8.51 8.58
N ARG A 200 10.49 7.50 9.18
CA ARG A 200 11.02 6.14 9.26
C ARG A 200 10.64 5.30 8.05
N MET A 201 9.88 5.86 7.13
CA MET A 201 9.45 5.17 5.93
C MET A 201 10.66 4.68 5.14
N SER A 202 10.67 3.39 4.85
CA SER A 202 11.70 2.79 4.01
C SER A 202 11.62 3.33 2.58
N PRO A 203 12.75 3.70 1.97
CA PRO A 203 12.79 4.06 0.56
C PRO A 203 12.67 2.85 -0.38
N LEU A 204 12.42 1.67 0.17
CA LEU A 204 12.39 0.42 -0.58
C LEU A 204 11.33 0.45 -1.67
N THR A 205 11.73 0.02 -2.87
CA THR A 205 10.83 -0.30 -3.99
C THR A 205 10.74 -1.80 -4.17
N HIS A 206 9.58 -2.31 -4.59
CA HIS A 206 9.41 -3.75 -4.79
C HIS A 206 10.29 -4.27 -5.94
N PHE A 207 10.90 -5.43 -5.74
CA PHE A 207 11.68 -6.10 -6.77
C PHE A 207 10.81 -6.78 -7.83
N LEU A 208 9.59 -7.17 -7.45
CA LEU A 208 8.70 -7.89 -8.33
C LEU A 208 8.35 -7.04 -9.57
N GLN A 209 8.98 -7.35 -10.67
CA GLN A 209 8.82 -6.64 -11.93
C GLN A 209 8.20 -7.55 -12.96
N ILE A 210 7.21 -7.02 -13.63
CA ILE A 210 6.75 -7.60 -14.87
C ILE A 210 7.75 -7.16 -15.93
N MET A 211 8.53 -8.10 -16.38
CA MET A 211 9.56 -7.92 -17.38
C MET A 211 9.68 -9.17 -18.23
N SER A 212 9.85 -8.99 -19.52
CA SER A 212 10.05 -10.09 -20.47
C SER A 212 10.89 -9.63 -21.66
N SER A 213 11.60 -10.57 -22.28
CA SER A 213 12.38 -10.32 -23.48
C SER A 213 12.07 -11.35 -24.59
N GLY A 214 12.23 -10.93 -25.84
CA GLY A 214 12.01 -11.77 -27.03
C GLY A 214 10.60 -12.35 -27.07
N LYS A 215 10.46 -13.65 -27.36
CA LYS A 215 9.15 -14.32 -27.46
C LYS A 215 8.32 -14.30 -26.18
N ASP A 216 8.94 -14.16 -25.02
CA ASP A 216 8.23 -14.17 -23.75
C ASP A 216 7.45 -12.87 -23.49
N THR A 217 7.65 -11.82 -24.32
CA THR A 217 6.80 -10.60 -24.33
C THR A 217 5.35 -10.90 -24.70
N LEU A 218 5.05 -12.07 -25.27
CA LEU A 218 3.70 -12.54 -25.54
C LEU A 218 2.99 -13.07 -24.28
N THR A 219 3.74 -13.29 -23.19
CA THR A 219 3.18 -13.76 -21.90
C THR A 219 2.98 -12.57 -20.97
N ALA A 220 1.72 -12.21 -20.77
CA ALA A 220 1.37 -11.19 -19.80
C ALA A 220 1.87 -11.59 -18.40
N HIS A 221 2.32 -10.61 -17.63
CA HIS A 221 2.82 -10.79 -16.26
C HIS A 221 4.03 -11.74 -16.13
N HIS A 222 4.80 -11.93 -17.20
CA HIS A 222 6.10 -12.60 -17.12
C HIS A 222 7.03 -11.83 -16.17
N ARG A 223 7.77 -12.54 -15.37
CA ARG A 223 8.68 -11.93 -14.37
C ARG A 223 10.12 -12.00 -14.87
N ALA A 224 10.92 -11.01 -14.47
CA ALA A 224 12.36 -11.04 -14.71
C ALA A 224 12.97 -12.37 -14.27
N SER A 225 13.67 -13.02 -15.19
CA SER A 225 14.24 -14.37 -15.04
C SER A 225 15.75 -14.39 -15.26
N THR A 226 16.35 -15.58 -15.25
CA THR A 226 17.75 -15.77 -15.61
C THR A 226 17.99 -15.82 -17.12
N LYS A 227 16.95 -15.64 -17.93
CA LYS A 227 17.05 -15.60 -19.39
C LYS A 227 17.98 -14.49 -19.84
N ILE A 228 18.86 -14.81 -20.77
CA ILE A 228 19.79 -13.85 -21.39
C ILE A 228 19.08 -13.10 -22.51
N ILE A 229 19.08 -11.78 -22.43
CA ILE A 229 18.57 -10.88 -23.46
C ILE A 229 19.48 -10.99 -24.72
N LYS A 230 18.88 -11.06 -25.89
CA LYS A 230 19.60 -11.18 -27.16
C LYS A 230 19.46 -9.94 -28.02
N HIS A 231 20.37 -9.76 -28.93
CA HIS A 231 20.24 -8.77 -29.99
C HIS A 231 18.98 -9.07 -30.84
N GLY A 232 18.20 -8.03 -31.14
CA GLY A 232 16.92 -8.17 -31.85
C GLY A 232 15.71 -8.46 -30.93
N ASP A 233 15.91 -8.67 -29.63
CA ASP A 233 14.79 -8.90 -28.72
C ASP A 233 14.02 -7.60 -28.41
N PRO A 234 12.69 -7.61 -28.47
CA PRO A 234 11.89 -6.65 -27.71
C PRO A 234 12.04 -6.92 -26.20
N VAL A 235 12.06 -5.88 -25.39
CA VAL A 235 12.08 -5.97 -23.92
C VAL A 235 10.97 -5.11 -23.36
N PHE A 236 10.03 -5.75 -22.68
CA PHE A 236 8.90 -5.10 -22.03
C PHE A 236 9.21 -4.90 -20.56
N LEU A 237 9.03 -3.67 -20.07
CA LEU A 237 9.11 -3.30 -18.65
C LEU A 237 7.77 -2.74 -18.21
N CYS A 238 7.18 -3.32 -17.18
CA CYS A 238 5.92 -2.85 -16.60
C CYS A 238 6.05 -2.69 -15.09
N PHE A 239 5.67 -1.54 -14.58
CA PHE A 239 5.78 -1.16 -13.17
C PHE A 239 4.43 -1.20 -12.44
N CYS A 240 3.56 -2.16 -12.75
CA CYS A 240 2.26 -2.30 -12.10
C CYS A 240 2.39 -2.38 -10.57
N GLY A 241 2.18 -1.27 -9.87
CA GLY A 241 2.20 -1.19 -8.42
C GLY A 241 3.57 -1.34 -7.74
N MET A 242 4.66 -1.40 -8.51
CA MET A 242 6.02 -1.55 -7.96
C MET A 242 6.55 -0.30 -7.29
N ASN A 243 6.14 0.85 -7.80
CA ASN A 243 6.53 2.12 -7.25
C ASN A 243 5.55 2.49 -6.13
N ASN A 244 5.92 2.16 -4.91
CA ASN A 244 5.11 2.36 -3.71
C ASN A 244 5.79 3.38 -2.78
N PHE A 245 5.75 4.64 -3.18
CA PHE A 245 6.29 5.74 -2.39
C PHE A 245 5.18 6.33 -1.51
N HIS A 246 5.34 6.29 -0.19
CA HIS A 246 4.30 6.69 0.76
C HIS A 246 2.94 6.02 0.48
N ARG A 247 2.94 4.73 0.20
CA ARG A 247 1.73 3.96 -0.19
C ARG A 247 1.03 4.52 -1.44
N PHE A 248 1.64 5.45 -2.14
CA PHE A 248 1.17 5.95 -3.41
C PHE A 248 1.74 5.08 -4.54
N LYS A 249 0.88 4.30 -5.17
CA LYS A 249 1.24 3.36 -6.22
C LYS A 249 1.06 4.02 -7.58
N LEU A 250 2.06 3.91 -8.43
CA LEU A 250 2.01 4.38 -9.80
C LEU A 250 2.43 3.23 -10.73
N GLY A 251 1.70 3.03 -11.81
CA GLY A 251 2.01 2.03 -12.82
C GLY A 251 2.14 2.66 -14.19
N PHE A 252 3.14 2.24 -14.94
CA PHE A 252 3.29 2.50 -16.37
C PHE A 252 4.24 1.50 -17.00
N ASP A 253 4.22 1.37 -18.30
CA ASP A 253 5.03 0.42 -19.04
C ASP A 253 5.70 1.05 -20.27
N ARG A 254 6.75 0.38 -20.75
CA ARG A 254 7.45 0.72 -21.99
C ARG A 254 8.05 -0.54 -22.60
N THR A 255 8.06 -0.56 -23.93
CA THR A 255 8.80 -1.56 -24.69
C THR A 255 10.05 -0.93 -25.29
N PHE A 256 11.16 -1.61 -25.15
CA PHE A 256 12.44 -1.25 -25.73
C PHE A 256 12.89 -2.33 -26.71
N TRP A 257 13.83 -2.00 -27.55
CA TRP A 257 14.40 -2.94 -28.50
C TRP A 257 15.92 -3.02 -28.34
N VAL A 258 16.48 -4.22 -28.46
CA VAL A 258 17.93 -4.45 -28.33
C VAL A 258 18.55 -4.46 -29.71
N GLY A 259 19.16 -3.34 -30.12
CA GLY A 259 19.69 -3.14 -31.47
C GLY A 259 18.67 -2.48 -32.39
N GLU A 260 18.74 -2.78 -33.68
CA GLU A 260 17.85 -2.22 -34.68
C GLU A 260 16.48 -2.91 -34.70
N ILE A 261 15.43 -2.12 -34.85
CA ILE A 261 14.06 -2.63 -35.01
C ILE A 261 13.95 -3.16 -36.44
N LEU A 262 13.58 -4.44 -36.58
CA LEU A 262 13.33 -5.04 -37.89
C LEU A 262 12.17 -4.31 -38.58
N GLU A 263 12.25 -4.08 -39.89
CA GLU A 263 11.19 -3.39 -40.66
C GLU A 263 9.79 -3.98 -40.43
N LYS A 264 9.69 -5.29 -40.33
CA LYS A 264 8.43 -6.00 -40.01
C LYS A 264 7.84 -5.69 -38.63
N SER A 265 8.59 -5.04 -37.76
CA SER A 265 8.16 -4.70 -36.39
C SER A 265 7.93 -3.21 -36.22
N GLN A 266 8.05 -2.43 -37.29
CA GLN A 266 7.78 -0.99 -37.31
C GLN A 266 6.34 -0.66 -37.74
N GLU A 267 5.63 -1.60 -38.35
CA GLU A 267 4.21 -1.54 -38.71
C GLU A 267 3.32 -1.95 -37.54
#